data_f59cf91ef3617981781c4f0671745521
#
_entry.id   f59cf91ef3617981781c4f0671745521
#
_cell.length_a   1.000
_cell.length_b   1.000
_cell.length_c   1.000
_cell.angle_alpha   90.00
_cell.angle_beta   90.00
_cell.angle_gamma   90.00
#
_symmetry.space_group_name_H-M   'P 1'
#
loop_
_entity.id
_entity.type
_entity.pdbx_description
1 polymer ?
#
loop_
_entity_poly.entity_id
_entity_poly.type
_entity_poly.pdbx_seq_one_letter_code
_entity_poly.pdbx_strand_id
1 'polypeptide(L)'
;MLVLDEAAVRKLLTMSALIPAMADALSALSQGRAVQPVRTMVPVAEHGGFLGSMPAYAGAQLGAKLVTFFPNNRAIPTHHALVVLFRPESGEPLVAMDGRLITEMRTGAVSAVATQRLSRADSTVLAILGSGVQAQSHLEALRLVRDFRDVRVWSPRSADAFARRHGVQLAQSAEEAVRGADVVVVATTSRTPVLKGEWLSAGSHINAVGAARPDWRELDDQVLRQAKLYVESREAATRESGDVIAAGAVFGELGEVIAGTRPGRESEDEITLFKSVGVAVEDVASAALVYRAASDSGETRTAVL
;
A
#
# COMPACT_ATOMS: atom_id res chain seq x y z
N MET A 1 -6.80 18.01 -21.99
CA MET A 1 -6.42 17.03 -20.97
C MET A 1 -4.90 17.01 -20.83
N LEU A 2 -4.34 17.10 -19.63
CA LEU A 2 -2.89 16.90 -19.40
C LEU A 2 -2.51 15.43 -19.60
N VAL A 3 -1.26 15.19 -19.99
CA VAL A 3 -0.67 13.82 -20.06
C VAL A 3 0.67 13.85 -19.34
N LEU A 4 0.80 13.06 -18.25
CA LEU A 4 1.98 13.07 -17.40
C LEU A 4 2.62 11.66 -17.38
N ASP A 5 3.86 11.59 -17.82
CA ASP A 5 4.68 10.37 -17.75
C ASP A 5 5.20 10.14 -16.30
N GLU A 6 5.84 8.99 -16.08
CA GLU A 6 6.42 8.64 -14.77
C GLU A 6 7.41 9.70 -14.26
N ALA A 7 8.21 10.31 -15.17
CA ALA A 7 9.20 11.30 -14.77
C ALA A 7 8.52 12.58 -14.24
N ALA A 8 7.43 13.02 -14.86
CA ALA A 8 6.62 14.14 -14.41
C ALA A 8 5.95 13.81 -13.05
N VAL A 9 5.34 12.62 -12.92
CA VAL A 9 4.76 12.17 -11.65
C VAL A 9 5.81 12.15 -10.54
N ARG A 10 6.99 11.60 -10.80
CA ARG A 10 8.10 11.53 -9.83
C ARG A 10 8.57 12.89 -9.33
N LYS A 11 8.56 13.89 -10.20
CA LYS A 11 8.93 15.27 -9.85
C LYS A 11 7.88 15.94 -8.96
N LEU A 12 6.61 15.60 -9.13
CA LEU A 12 5.47 16.30 -8.52
C LEU A 12 4.92 15.62 -7.27
N LEU A 13 5.09 14.30 -7.14
CA LEU A 13 4.56 13.53 -6.02
C LEU A 13 5.63 13.32 -4.95
N THR A 14 5.36 13.79 -3.74
CA THR A 14 6.24 13.59 -2.59
C THR A 14 5.58 12.72 -1.52
N MET A 15 6.38 11.90 -0.82
CA MET A 15 5.86 11.02 0.23
C MET A 15 5.26 11.82 1.40
N SER A 16 5.83 12.98 1.73
CA SER A 16 5.34 13.87 2.80
C SER A 16 3.96 14.46 2.52
N ALA A 17 3.65 14.76 1.25
CA ALA A 17 2.30 15.21 0.85
C ALA A 17 1.33 14.03 0.73
N LEU A 18 1.83 12.86 0.39
CA LEU A 18 1.02 11.68 0.12
C LEU A 18 0.47 11.05 1.41
N ILE A 19 1.27 10.95 2.48
CA ILE A 19 0.85 10.36 3.75
C ILE A 19 -0.44 11.01 4.30
N PRO A 20 -0.54 12.33 4.48
CA PRO A 20 -1.79 12.94 4.96
C PRO A 20 -2.95 12.77 3.97
N ALA A 21 -2.69 12.82 2.65
CA ALA A 21 -3.75 12.61 1.66
C ALA A 21 -4.32 11.18 1.71
N MET A 22 -3.50 10.17 2.01
CA MET A 22 -3.97 8.80 2.22
C MET A 22 -4.82 8.69 3.48
N ALA A 23 -4.44 9.36 4.56
CA ALA A 23 -5.25 9.40 5.78
C ALA A 23 -6.64 10.01 5.50
N ASP A 24 -6.71 11.14 4.79
CA ASP A 24 -7.95 11.81 4.44
C ASP A 24 -8.84 10.93 3.53
N ALA A 25 -8.24 10.28 2.51
CA ALA A 25 -8.95 9.41 1.59
C ALA A 25 -9.57 8.19 2.29
N LEU A 26 -8.81 7.52 3.17
CA LEU A 26 -9.31 6.37 3.93
C LEU A 26 -10.36 6.78 4.96
N SER A 27 -10.18 7.91 5.64
CA SER A 27 -11.20 8.45 6.54
C SER A 27 -12.50 8.77 5.81
N ALA A 28 -12.41 9.37 4.62
CA ALA A 28 -13.59 9.65 3.79
C ALA A 28 -14.29 8.36 3.35
N LEU A 29 -13.54 7.32 2.99
CA LEU A 29 -14.07 6.03 2.59
C LEU A 29 -14.86 5.37 3.72
N SER A 30 -14.24 5.20 4.90
CA SER A 30 -14.89 4.54 6.05
C SER A 30 -16.07 5.33 6.63
N GLN A 31 -16.15 6.63 6.35
CA GLN A 31 -17.29 7.47 6.74
C GLN A 31 -18.40 7.53 5.67
N GLY A 32 -18.29 6.76 4.58
CA GLY A 32 -19.28 6.78 3.48
C GLY A 32 -19.29 8.08 2.66
N ARG A 33 -18.27 8.93 2.77
CA ARG A 33 -18.11 10.16 2.00
C ARG A 33 -17.38 9.95 0.66
N ALA A 34 -16.96 8.74 0.39
CA ALA A 34 -16.38 8.31 -0.87
C ALA A 34 -17.15 7.10 -1.41
N VAL A 35 -17.21 7.00 -2.73
CA VAL A 35 -17.85 5.89 -3.44
C VAL A 35 -16.81 5.20 -4.29
N GLN A 36 -16.58 3.92 -4.04
CA GLN A 36 -15.78 3.05 -4.89
C GLN A 36 -16.36 1.64 -4.88
N PRO A 37 -16.58 1.00 -6.02
CA PRO A 37 -16.85 -0.43 -6.08
C PRO A 37 -15.57 -1.23 -5.80
N VAL A 38 -15.73 -2.50 -5.40
CA VAL A 38 -14.63 -3.46 -5.45
C VAL A 38 -14.12 -3.55 -6.89
N ARG A 39 -12.82 -3.63 -7.07
CA ARG A 39 -12.18 -3.64 -8.40
C ARG A 39 -12.77 -4.72 -9.31
N THR A 40 -12.97 -4.37 -10.56
CA THR A 40 -13.36 -5.33 -11.60
C THR A 40 -12.09 -5.88 -12.24
N MET A 41 -12.02 -7.21 -12.37
CA MET A 41 -10.85 -7.90 -12.93
C MET A 41 -11.25 -8.63 -14.22
N VAL A 42 -10.49 -8.38 -15.30
CA VAL A 42 -10.60 -9.09 -16.57
C VAL A 42 -9.37 -9.98 -16.70
N PRO A 43 -9.51 -11.32 -16.55
CA PRO A 43 -8.38 -12.24 -16.69
C PRO A 43 -7.95 -12.35 -18.16
N VAL A 44 -6.65 -12.41 -18.39
CA VAL A 44 -6.02 -12.71 -19.69
C VAL A 44 -5.33 -14.07 -19.54
N ALA A 45 -6.13 -15.13 -19.57
CA ALA A 45 -5.73 -16.48 -19.17
C ALA A 45 -4.54 -17.03 -19.99
N GLU A 46 -4.52 -16.78 -21.32
CA GLU A 46 -3.43 -17.21 -22.20
C GLU A 46 -2.06 -16.71 -21.77
N HIS A 47 -1.99 -15.52 -21.13
CA HIS A 47 -0.74 -14.91 -20.71
C HIS A 47 -0.56 -14.90 -19.19
N GLY A 48 -1.49 -15.50 -18.44
CA GLY A 48 -1.46 -15.56 -16.98
C GLY A 48 -1.55 -14.20 -16.30
N GLY A 49 -2.04 -13.17 -17.02
CA GLY A 49 -2.18 -11.81 -16.57
C GLY A 49 -3.62 -11.37 -16.36
N PHE A 50 -3.81 -10.10 -16.01
CA PHE A 50 -5.12 -9.47 -15.90
C PHE A 50 -5.09 -7.96 -16.14
N LEU A 51 -6.26 -7.39 -16.45
CA LEU A 51 -6.56 -5.97 -16.38
C LEU A 51 -7.55 -5.72 -15.23
N GLY A 52 -7.22 -4.79 -14.33
CA GLY A 52 -8.08 -4.32 -13.26
C GLY A 52 -8.59 -2.91 -13.52
N SER A 53 -9.85 -2.62 -13.19
CA SER A 53 -10.44 -1.29 -13.18
C SER A 53 -10.84 -0.89 -11.76
N MET A 54 -10.41 0.28 -11.33
CA MET A 54 -10.55 0.79 -9.96
C MET A 54 -11.06 2.24 -9.99
N PRO A 55 -12.37 2.47 -10.24
CA PRO A 55 -12.94 3.82 -10.19
C PRO A 55 -13.25 4.26 -8.76
N ALA A 56 -13.18 5.58 -8.52
CA ALA A 56 -13.62 6.19 -7.26
C ALA A 56 -14.08 7.62 -7.46
N TYR A 57 -15.01 8.02 -6.58
CA TYR A 57 -15.43 9.41 -6.39
C TYR A 57 -15.30 9.74 -4.89
N ALA A 58 -14.54 10.78 -4.56
CA ALA A 58 -14.33 11.24 -3.20
C ALA A 58 -14.28 12.76 -3.15
N GLY A 59 -15.34 13.39 -2.68
CA GLY A 59 -15.45 14.85 -2.63
C GLY A 59 -15.35 15.48 -4.03
N ALA A 60 -14.30 16.27 -4.27
CA ALA A 60 -14.05 16.92 -5.57
C ALA A 60 -13.15 16.08 -6.51
N GLN A 61 -12.99 14.79 -6.25
CA GLN A 61 -12.07 13.94 -6.99
C GLN A 61 -12.82 12.79 -7.63
N LEU A 62 -12.91 12.78 -8.96
CA LEU A 62 -13.50 11.70 -9.75
C LEU A 62 -12.41 11.11 -10.66
N GLY A 63 -12.23 9.80 -10.62
CA GLY A 63 -11.22 9.17 -11.46
C GLY A 63 -11.23 7.66 -11.43
N ALA A 64 -10.31 7.08 -12.15
CA ALA A 64 -10.10 5.63 -12.17
C ALA A 64 -8.64 5.28 -12.40
N LYS A 65 -8.16 4.22 -11.75
CA LYS A 65 -6.95 3.52 -12.15
C LYS A 65 -7.29 2.31 -13.01
N LEU A 66 -6.61 2.20 -14.13
CA LEU A 66 -6.51 0.97 -14.91
C LEU A 66 -5.16 0.34 -14.62
N VAL A 67 -5.13 -0.91 -14.22
CA VAL A 67 -3.91 -1.61 -13.81
C VAL A 67 -3.80 -2.95 -14.51
N THR A 68 -2.61 -3.30 -14.99
CA THR A 68 -2.34 -4.64 -15.51
C THR A 68 -1.25 -5.31 -14.70
N PHE A 69 -1.34 -6.63 -14.57
CA PHE A 69 -0.30 -7.45 -13.97
C PHE A 69 -0.06 -8.69 -14.84
N PHE A 70 1.16 -8.81 -15.35
CA PHE A 70 1.63 -9.90 -16.19
C PHE A 70 2.91 -10.49 -15.59
N PRO A 71 2.81 -11.51 -14.73
CA PRO A 71 3.94 -12.02 -13.93
C PRO A 71 5.07 -12.64 -14.77
N ASN A 72 4.77 -12.99 -16.02
CA ASN A 72 5.75 -13.61 -16.94
C ASN A 72 6.58 -12.62 -17.73
N ASN A 73 6.32 -11.31 -17.63
CA ASN A 73 7.16 -10.28 -18.26
C ASN A 73 8.62 -10.39 -17.79
N ARG A 74 9.57 -10.23 -18.71
CA ARG A 74 11.03 -10.27 -18.43
C ARG A 74 11.75 -8.99 -18.85
N ALA A 75 11.39 -8.43 -20.01
CA ALA A 75 12.03 -7.24 -20.57
C ALA A 75 11.35 -5.93 -20.16
N ILE A 76 10.13 -5.99 -19.68
CA ILE A 76 9.34 -4.85 -19.22
C ILE A 76 8.76 -5.15 -17.81
N PRO A 77 8.33 -4.13 -17.05
CA PRO A 77 7.72 -4.35 -15.74
C PRO A 77 6.56 -5.34 -15.78
N THR A 78 6.37 -6.08 -14.71
CA THR A 78 5.23 -6.99 -14.57
C THR A 78 3.93 -6.26 -14.25
N HIS A 79 4.02 -5.03 -13.77
CA HIS A 79 2.91 -4.18 -13.36
C HIS A 79 2.96 -2.87 -14.14
N HIS A 80 1.86 -2.51 -14.80
CA HIS A 80 1.64 -1.20 -15.43
C HIS A 80 0.33 -0.62 -14.94
N ALA A 81 0.24 0.70 -14.88
CA ALA A 81 -1.01 1.36 -14.50
C ALA A 81 -1.11 2.74 -15.15
N LEU A 82 -2.35 3.14 -15.40
CA LEU A 82 -2.74 4.46 -15.84
C LEU A 82 -3.80 4.99 -14.87
N VAL A 83 -3.67 6.24 -14.41
CA VAL A 83 -4.71 6.92 -13.66
C VAL A 83 -5.27 8.06 -14.49
N VAL A 84 -6.61 8.15 -14.55
CA VAL A 84 -7.32 9.24 -15.23
C VAL A 84 -8.21 9.97 -14.22
N LEU A 85 -8.17 11.31 -14.23
CA LEU A 85 -9.08 12.14 -13.45
C LEU A 85 -10.05 12.88 -14.38
N PHE A 86 -11.27 13.07 -13.88
CA PHE A 86 -12.34 13.79 -14.54
C PHE A 86 -12.84 14.93 -13.66
N ARG A 87 -13.36 15.97 -14.27
CA ARG A 87 -14.09 17.04 -13.59
C ARG A 87 -15.43 16.49 -13.08
N PRO A 88 -15.69 16.48 -11.76
CA PRO A 88 -16.93 15.85 -11.25
C PRO A 88 -18.21 16.48 -11.77
N GLU A 89 -18.18 17.81 -12.04
CA GLU A 89 -19.36 18.58 -12.44
C GLU A 89 -19.78 18.35 -13.91
N SER A 90 -18.83 17.94 -14.78
CA SER A 90 -19.07 17.85 -16.23
C SER A 90 -18.65 16.52 -16.84
N GLY A 91 -17.85 15.72 -16.13
CA GLY A 91 -17.25 14.51 -16.70
C GLY A 91 -16.09 14.79 -17.67
N GLU A 92 -15.63 16.05 -17.81
CA GLU A 92 -14.52 16.42 -18.66
C GLU A 92 -13.22 15.74 -18.20
N PRO A 93 -12.45 15.06 -19.09
CA PRO A 93 -11.17 14.47 -18.72
C PRO A 93 -10.12 15.57 -18.45
N LEU A 94 -9.54 15.56 -17.25
CA LEU A 94 -8.57 16.54 -16.79
C LEU A 94 -7.14 16.11 -17.08
N VAL A 95 -6.79 14.88 -16.71
CA VAL A 95 -5.43 14.35 -16.81
C VAL A 95 -5.43 12.84 -16.97
N ALA A 96 -4.49 12.34 -17.75
CA ALA A 96 -4.06 10.94 -17.74
C ALA A 96 -2.59 10.88 -17.33
N MET A 97 -2.24 10.00 -16.38
CA MET A 97 -0.88 9.93 -15.85
C MET A 97 -0.41 8.52 -15.55
N ASP A 98 0.91 8.34 -15.49
CA ASP A 98 1.50 7.09 -15.02
C ASP A 98 0.96 6.73 -13.64
N GLY A 99 0.41 5.52 -13.53
CA GLY A 99 -0.16 5.00 -12.29
C GLY A 99 0.75 4.00 -11.58
N ARG A 100 1.86 3.57 -12.21
CA ARG A 100 2.79 2.61 -11.62
C ARG A 100 3.49 3.21 -10.40
N LEU A 101 4.13 4.37 -10.59
CA LEU A 101 4.79 5.08 -9.50
C LEU A 101 3.81 5.51 -8.42
N ILE A 102 2.61 5.98 -8.79
CA ILE A 102 1.53 6.29 -7.85
C ILE A 102 1.23 5.07 -6.99
N THR A 103 1.02 3.90 -7.61
CA THR A 103 0.73 2.65 -6.87
C THR A 103 1.87 2.27 -5.92
N GLU A 104 3.13 2.43 -6.36
CA GLU A 104 4.29 2.15 -5.51
C GLU A 104 4.30 3.06 -4.27
N MET A 105 4.19 4.36 -4.46
CA MET A 105 4.32 5.35 -3.39
C MET A 105 3.11 5.37 -2.45
N ARG A 106 1.86 5.31 -2.98
CA ARG A 106 0.67 5.36 -2.14
C ARG A 106 0.55 4.16 -1.19
N THR A 107 1.04 2.97 -1.61
CA THR A 107 1.04 1.77 -0.77
C THR A 107 1.94 1.95 0.45
N GLY A 108 3.15 2.48 0.26
CA GLY A 108 4.04 2.84 1.37
C GLY A 108 3.45 3.93 2.27
N ALA A 109 2.81 4.94 1.68
CA ALA A 109 2.17 6.04 2.41
C ALA A 109 1.01 5.55 3.30
N VAL A 110 0.17 4.64 2.80
CA VAL A 110 -0.91 4.04 3.60
C VAL A 110 -0.35 3.22 4.77
N SER A 111 0.70 2.44 4.54
CA SER A 111 1.40 1.71 5.61
C SER A 111 2.06 2.65 6.62
N ALA A 112 2.52 3.83 6.20
CA ALA A 112 3.00 4.87 7.12
C ALA A 112 1.86 5.42 8.00
N VAL A 113 0.68 5.68 7.43
CA VAL A 113 -0.52 6.06 8.19
C VAL A 113 -0.89 4.97 9.19
N ALA A 114 -0.91 3.69 8.77
CA ALA A 114 -1.17 2.57 9.66
C ALA A 114 -0.15 2.50 10.80
N THR A 115 1.14 2.65 10.49
CA THR A 115 2.21 2.66 11.49
C THR A 115 2.06 3.81 12.48
N GLN A 116 1.68 5.02 12.04
CA GLN A 116 1.41 6.15 12.95
C GLN A 116 0.29 5.84 13.96
N ARG A 117 -0.75 5.11 13.53
CA ARG A 117 -1.97 4.87 14.32
C ARG A 117 -1.93 3.58 15.13
N LEU A 118 -1.18 2.58 14.68
CA LEU A 118 -1.26 1.21 15.17
C LEU A 118 0.05 0.70 15.79
N SER A 119 1.22 1.31 15.51
CA SER A 119 2.46 0.94 16.19
C SER A 119 2.63 1.69 17.50
N ARG A 120 3.51 1.21 18.38
CA ARG A 120 3.95 1.96 19.55
C ARG A 120 4.69 3.24 19.10
N ALA A 121 4.59 4.29 19.89
CA ALA A 121 5.23 5.57 19.58
C ALA A 121 6.77 5.50 19.64
N ASP A 122 7.30 4.63 20.50
CA ASP A 122 8.73 4.39 20.74
C ASP A 122 9.35 3.33 19.83
N SER A 123 8.64 2.86 18.80
CA SER A 123 9.13 1.86 17.84
C SER A 123 10.41 2.33 17.14
N THR A 124 11.50 1.56 17.26
CA THR A 124 12.84 1.89 16.73
C THR A 124 13.44 0.81 15.84
N VAL A 125 12.87 -0.39 15.83
CA VAL A 125 13.37 -1.54 15.07
C VAL A 125 12.39 -1.88 13.95
N LEU A 126 12.84 -1.81 12.69
CA LEU A 126 12.07 -2.14 11.50
C LEU A 126 12.61 -3.39 10.80
N ALA A 127 11.77 -4.38 10.59
CA ALA A 127 12.05 -5.52 9.74
C ALA A 127 11.32 -5.40 8.39
N ILE A 128 11.99 -5.71 7.28
CA ILE A 128 11.40 -5.72 5.94
C ILE A 128 11.60 -7.10 5.32
N LEU A 129 10.50 -7.81 5.09
CA LEU A 129 10.47 -9.06 4.34
C LEU A 129 10.10 -8.76 2.89
N GLY A 130 11.06 -8.85 1.99
CA GLY A 130 11.02 -8.41 0.59
C GLY A 130 12.08 -7.36 0.29
N SER A 131 12.46 -7.22 -0.98
CA SER A 131 13.49 -6.27 -1.44
C SER A 131 13.16 -5.65 -2.80
N GLY A 132 11.86 -5.66 -3.15
CA GLY A 132 11.33 -5.05 -4.37
C GLY A 132 10.94 -3.58 -4.19
N VAL A 133 10.23 -3.03 -5.18
CA VAL A 133 9.77 -1.63 -5.20
C VAL A 133 8.91 -1.28 -3.97
N GLN A 134 8.10 -2.21 -3.49
CA GLN A 134 7.29 -1.98 -2.29
C GLN A 134 8.15 -1.92 -1.02
N ALA A 135 9.19 -2.74 -0.90
CA ALA A 135 10.12 -2.65 0.22
C ALA A 135 10.80 -1.27 0.28
N GLN A 136 11.21 -0.74 -0.87
CA GLN A 136 11.79 0.61 -0.98
C GLN A 136 10.78 1.69 -0.58
N SER A 137 9.58 1.66 -1.16
CA SER A 137 8.54 2.65 -0.86
C SER A 137 8.15 2.66 0.62
N HIS A 138 8.06 1.47 1.25
CA HIS A 138 7.79 1.38 2.69
C HIS A 138 8.93 1.93 3.52
N LEU A 139 10.20 1.62 3.18
CA LEU A 139 11.35 2.17 3.89
C LEU A 139 11.35 3.71 3.87
N GLU A 140 11.09 4.29 2.69
CA GLU A 140 11.01 5.75 2.52
C GLU A 140 9.85 6.36 3.34
N ALA A 141 8.67 5.77 3.27
CA ALA A 141 7.48 6.27 3.95
C ALA A 141 7.57 6.13 5.48
N LEU A 142 8.02 4.97 5.97
CA LEU A 142 8.07 4.66 7.39
C LEU A 142 9.11 5.49 8.14
N ARG A 143 10.23 5.84 7.49
CA ARG A 143 11.25 6.76 8.04
C ARG A 143 10.72 8.19 8.26
N LEU A 144 9.61 8.58 7.63
CA LEU A 144 8.97 9.88 7.87
C LEU A 144 8.06 9.88 9.10
N VAL A 145 7.73 8.72 9.64
CA VAL A 145 6.74 8.61 10.72
C VAL A 145 7.29 7.99 12.00
N ARG A 146 8.46 7.34 11.96
CA ARG A 146 9.18 6.78 13.11
C ARG A 146 10.70 6.92 12.91
N ASP A 147 11.41 7.09 14.01
CA ASP A 147 12.88 7.14 14.06
C ASP A 147 13.45 5.72 14.21
N PHE A 148 13.50 4.98 13.10
CA PHE A 148 14.05 3.63 13.09
C PHE A 148 15.60 3.66 13.14
N ARG A 149 16.17 3.18 14.24
CA ARG A 149 17.62 3.09 14.48
C ARG A 149 18.21 1.79 13.99
N ASP A 150 17.42 0.72 13.95
CA ASP A 150 17.77 -0.60 13.42
C ASP A 150 16.78 -0.97 12.32
N VAL A 151 17.28 -1.14 11.11
CA VAL A 151 16.49 -1.53 9.96
C VAL A 151 17.09 -2.77 9.33
N ARG A 152 16.34 -3.87 9.30
CA ARG A 152 16.79 -5.16 8.80
C ARG A 152 15.96 -5.57 7.58
N VAL A 153 16.63 -6.12 6.57
CA VAL A 153 15.95 -6.63 5.37
C VAL A 153 16.30 -8.08 5.13
N TRP A 154 15.31 -8.84 4.71
CA TRP A 154 15.49 -10.18 4.22
C TRP A 154 14.66 -10.45 2.96
N SER A 155 15.24 -11.13 2.00
CA SER A 155 14.53 -11.78 0.89
C SER A 155 15.42 -12.89 0.33
N PRO A 156 14.85 -13.90 -0.34
CA PRO A 156 15.62 -15.07 -0.75
C PRO A 156 16.65 -14.82 -1.85
N ARG A 157 16.63 -13.67 -2.55
CA ARG A 157 17.47 -13.46 -3.74
C ARG A 157 18.17 -12.11 -3.83
N SER A 158 17.56 -11.03 -3.37
CA SER A 158 18.01 -9.66 -3.68
C SER A 158 18.15 -8.74 -2.46
N ALA A 159 18.08 -9.29 -1.24
CA ALA A 159 18.18 -8.51 -0.01
C ALA A 159 19.56 -7.85 0.15
N ASP A 160 20.64 -8.50 -0.26
CA ASP A 160 22.00 -7.97 -0.19
C ASP A 160 22.17 -6.67 -1.02
N ALA A 161 21.68 -6.66 -2.26
CA ALA A 161 21.71 -5.46 -3.10
C ALA A 161 20.86 -4.32 -2.52
N PHE A 162 19.70 -4.66 -1.96
CA PHE A 162 18.82 -3.71 -1.27
C PHE A 162 19.50 -3.14 -0.02
N ALA A 163 20.08 -4.00 0.82
CA ALA A 163 20.77 -3.61 2.06
C ALA A 163 21.91 -2.61 1.78
N ARG A 164 22.76 -2.90 0.80
CA ARG A 164 23.84 -1.99 0.39
C ARG A 164 23.31 -0.66 -0.16
N ARG A 165 22.28 -0.71 -1.02
CA ARG A 165 21.71 0.49 -1.64
C ARG A 165 21.13 1.46 -0.62
N HIS A 166 20.47 0.94 0.42
CA HIS A 166 19.71 1.73 1.38
C HIS A 166 20.39 1.90 2.74
N GLY A 167 21.59 1.33 2.93
CA GLY A 167 22.35 1.41 4.18
C GLY A 167 21.61 0.75 5.35
N VAL A 168 21.01 -0.42 5.11
CA VAL A 168 20.28 -1.19 6.12
C VAL A 168 20.95 -2.55 6.35
N GLN A 169 20.62 -3.24 7.44
CA GLN A 169 21.24 -4.51 7.80
C GLN A 169 20.64 -5.66 6.96
N LEU A 170 21.52 -6.53 6.45
CA LEU A 170 21.12 -7.77 5.81
C LEU A 170 20.93 -8.85 6.88
N ALA A 171 19.72 -9.38 7.00
CA ALA A 171 19.46 -10.57 7.82
C ALA A 171 19.66 -11.87 7.01
N GLN A 172 20.15 -12.93 7.66
CA GLN A 172 20.41 -14.23 7.05
C GLN A 172 19.14 -15.07 6.88
N SER A 173 18.09 -14.76 7.66
CA SER A 173 16.76 -15.41 7.57
C SER A 173 15.64 -14.42 7.83
N ALA A 174 14.42 -14.79 7.45
CA ALA A 174 13.20 -14.03 7.79
C ALA A 174 13.04 -13.96 9.31
N GLU A 175 13.33 -15.03 10.04
CA GLU A 175 13.29 -15.08 11.49
C GLU A 175 14.26 -14.07 12.12
N GLU A 176 15.52 -14.05 11.67
CA GLU A 176 16.52 -13.10 12.17
C GLU A 176 16.09 -11.64 11.94
N ALA A 177 15.51 -11.34 10.79
CA ALA A 177 14.99 -9.99 10.51
C ALA A 177 13.89 -9.60 11.50
N VAL A 178 12.95 -10.51 11.79
CA VAL A 178 11.72 -10.24 12.54
C VAL A 178 11.90 -10.25 14.05
N ARG A 179 12.75 -11.13 14.59
CA ARG A 179 12.89 -11.24 16.05
C ARG A 179 13.32 -9.92 16.67
N GLY A 180 12.50 -9.45 17.63
CA GLY A 180 12.69 -8.17 18.33
C GLY A 180 12.38 -6.93 17.48
N ALA A 181 11.75 -7.07 16.32
CA ALA A 181 11.27 -5.93 15.53
C ALA A 181 9.98 -5.34 16.13
N ASP A 182 9.94 -4.01 16.21
CA ASP A 182 8.75 -3.27 16.63
C ASP A 182 7.74 -3.15 15.47
N VAL A 183 8.26 -2.97 14.25
CA VAL A 183 7.46 -2.86 13.03
C VAL A 183 7.98 -3.86 12.00
N VAL A 184 7.08 -4.63 11.39
CA VAL A 184 7.40 -5.62 10.35
C VAL A 184 6.64 -5.25 9.07
N VAL A 185 7.37 -5.10 7.97
CA VAL A 185 6.80 -4.97 6.62
C VAL A 185 6.90 -6.31 5.91
N VAL A 186 5.77 -6.81 5.38
CA VAL A 186 5.72 -8.00 4.53
C VAL A 186 5.30 -7.57 3.13
N ALA A 187 6.28 -7.48 2.23
CA ALA A 187 6.13 -6.95 0.87
C ALA A 187 6.73 -7.91 -0.15
N THR A 188 6.17 -9.12 -0.22
CA THR A 188 6.69 -10.21 -1.06
C THR A 188 5.72 -10.59 -2.17
N THR A 189 6.17 -11.43 -3.07
CA THR A 189 5.35 -12.10 -4.08
C THR A 189 5.09 -13.56 -3.71
N SER A 190 5.27 -13.92 -2.44
CA SER A 190 5.03 -15.28 -1.97
C SER A 190 3.54 -15.64 -2.06
N ARG A 191 3.28 -16.89 -2.35
CA ARG A 191 1.93 -17.47 -2.33
C ARG A 191 1.66 -18.28 -1.06
N THR A 192 2.70 -18.47 -0.25
CA THR A 192 2.67 -19.19 1.01
C THR A 192 3.25 -18.35 2.12
N PRO A 193 2.87 -18.56 3.40
CA PRO A 193 3.32 -17.80 4.53
C PRO A 193 4.84 -17.66 4.65
N VAL A 194 5.31 -16.43 4.80
CA VAL A 194 6.73 -16.06 5.01
C VAL A 194 6.96 -15.42 6.37
N LEU A 195 5.92 -14.86 7.00
CA LEU A 195 5.97 -14.37 8.38
C LEU A 195 5.29 -15.38 9.30
N LYS A 196 5.99 -15.76 10.38
CA LYS A 196 5.46 -16.65 11.40
C LYS A 196 5.19 -15.92 12.71
N GLY A 197 4.08 -16.24 13.36
CA GLY A 197 3.66 -15.63 14.61
C GLY A 197 4.62 -15.90 15.77
N GLU A 198 5.31 -17.03 15.77
CA GLU A 198 6.32 -17.39 16.79
C GLU A 198 7.55 -16.49 16.81
N TRP A 199 7.77 -15.67 15.78
CA TRP A 199 8.88 -14.72 15.70
C TRP A 199 8.53 -13.33 16.25
N LEU A 200 7.23 -13.02 16.37
CA LEU A 200 6.74 -11.72 16.80
C LEU A 200 6.89 -11.53 18.31
N SER A 201 7.21 -10.32 18.70
CA SER A 201 7.18 -9.88 20.09
C SER A 201 5.86 -9.23 20.44
N ALA A 202 5.48 -9.24 21.72
CA ALA A 202 4.41 -8.41 22.21
C ALA A 202 4.62 -6.94 21.79
N GLY A 203 3.56 -6.25 21.43
CA GLY A 203 3.60 -4.87 20.96
C GLY A 203 4.01 -4.65 19.51
N SER A 204 4.35 -5.69 18.74
CA SER A 204 4.72 -5.54 17.33
C SER A 204 3.56 -5.00 16.48
N HIS A 205 3.90 -4.25 15.43
CA HIS A 205 2.99 -3.82 14.36
C HIS A 205 3.42 -4.42 13.03
N ILE A 206 2.46 -4.93 12.23
CA ILE A 206 2.71 -5.55 10.94
C ILE A 206 2.00 -4.77 9.84
N ASN A 207 2.73 -4.41 8.77
CA ASN A 207 2.21 -3.95 7.49
C ASN A 207 2.38 -5.07 6.45
N ALA A 208 1.30 -5.73 6.05
CA ALA A 208 1.31 -6.80 5.06
C ALA A 208 0.64 -6.34 3.77
N VAL A 209 1.41 -6.24 2.67
CA VAL A 209 0.96 -5.63 1.42
C VAL A 209 1.04 -6.54 0.19
N GLY A 210 1.72 -7.68 0.29
CA GLY A 210 1.65 -8.72 -0.72
C GLY A 210 0.39 -9.57 -0.59
N ALA A 211 0.29 -10.67 -1.33
CA ALA A 211 -0.86 -11.58 -1.27
C ALA A 211 -2.24 -10.87 -1.40
N ALA A 212 -2.33 -9.92 -2.36
CA ALA A 212 -3.58 -9.26 -2.73
C ALA A 212 -4.40 -10.13 -3.72
N ARG A 213 -4.52 -11.43 -3.42
CA ARG A 213 -5.31 -12.42 -4.13
C ARG A 213 -5.91 -13.41 -3.12
N PRO A 214 -7.13 -13.91 -3.37
CA PRO A 214 -7.83 -14.77 -2.42
C PRO A 214 -7.14 -16.10 -2.15
N ASP A 215 -6.31 -16.57 -3.08
CA ASP A 215 -5.56 -17.83 -3.03
C ASP A 215 -4.10 -17.67 -2.56
N TRP A 216 -3.66 -16.46 -2.19
CA TRP A 216 -2.29 -16.18 -1.75
C TRP A 216 -2.24 -15.77 -0.28
N ARG A 217 -1.17 -16.20 0.41
CA ARG A 217 -0.93 -15.85 1.82
C ARG A 217 0.53 -15.49 2.06
N GLU A 218 0.77 -14.49 2.90
CA GLU A 218 2.10 -14.12 3.41
C GLU A 218 2.25 -14.39 4.91
N LEU A 219 1.14 -14.59 5.62
CA LEU A 219 1.06 -14.69 7.07
C LEU A 219 0.62 -16.10 7.47
N ASP A 220 1.24 -16.68 8.50
CA ASP A 220 0.77 -17.94 9.05
C ASP A 220 -0.47 -17.75 9.95
N ASP A 221 -1.10 -18.87 10.32
CA ASP A 221 -2.31 -18.84 11.14
C ASP A 221 -2.06 -18.29 12.55
N GLN A 222 -0.82 -18.36 13.04
CA GLN A 222 -0.48 -17.83 14.35
C GLN A 222 -0.46 -16.31 14.33
N VAL A 223 0.11 -15.66 13.29
CA VAL A 223 0.01 -14.20 13.10
C VAL A 223 -1.46 -13.77 13.11
N LEU A 224 -2.30 -14.45 12.30
CA LEU A 224 -3.72 -14.09 12.15
C LEU A 224 -4.53 -14.25 13.45
N ARG A 225 -4.19 -15.24 14.27
CA ARG A 225 -4.89 -15.46 15.57
C ARG A 225 -4.50 -14.46 16.64
N GLN A 226 -3.25 -13.99 16.66
CA GLN A 226 -2.74 -13.16 17.76
C GLN A 226 -2.78 -11.66 17.47
N ALA A 227 -2.92 -11.26 16.19
CA ALA A 227 -2.91 -9.87 15.79
C ALA A 227 -4.32 -9.29 15.63
N LYS A 228 -4.51 -8.05 16.09
CA LYS A 228 -5.72 -7.27 15.82
C LYS A 228 -5.65 -6.76 14.38
N LEU A 229 -6.52 -7.29 13.50
CA LEU A 229 -6.49 -7.06 12.05
C LEU A 229 -7.25 -5.80 11.65
N TYR A 230 -6.54 -4.89 10.97
CA TYR A 230 -7.08 -3.70 10.30
C TYR A 230 -6.85 -3.79 8.79
N VAL A 231 -7.74 -3.16 8.01
CA VAL A 231 -7.72 -3.12 6.55
C VAL A 231 -8.10 -1.73 6.04
N GLU A 232 -7.98 -1.46 4.73
CA GLU A 232 -8.54 -0.22 4.12
C GLU A 232 -10.05 -0.29 3.99
N SER A 233 -10.55 -1.44 3.53
CA SER A 233 -11.98 -1.72 3.27
C SER A 233 -12.26 -3.18 3.58
N ARG A 234 -13.20 -3.44 4.49
CA ARG A 234 -13.64 -4.82 4.80
C ARG A 234 -14.16 -5.53 3.56
N GLU A 235 -14.96 -4.83 2.75
CA GLU A 235 -15.54 -5.40 1.56
C GLU A 235 -14.47 -5.85 0.55
N ALA A 236 -13.47 -5.01 0.28
CA ALA A 236 -12.39 -5.34 -0.64
C ALA A 236 -11.49 -6.45 -0.05
N ALA A 237 -11.03 -6.29 1.19
CA ALA A 237 -10.05 -7.19 1.78
C ALA A 237 -10.56 -8.63 1.97
N THR A 238 -11.84 -8.80 2.33
CA THR A 238 -12.46 -10.13 2.47
C THR A 238 -12.67 -10.86 1.14
N ARG A 239 -12.64 -10.15 0.02
CA ARG A 239 -12.74 -10.75 -1.32
C ARG A 239 -11.38 -10.97 -1.98
N GLU A 240 -10.38 -10.15 -1.63
CA GLU A 240 -9.13 -10.04 -2.39
C GLU A 240 -7.90 -10.57 -1.67
N SER A 241 -7.98 -10.86 -0.36
CA SER A 241 -6.81 -11.31 0.42
C SER A 241 -7.03 -12.68 1.06
N GLY A 242 -6.21 -13.66 0.68
CA GLY A 242 -6.20 -14.97 1.32
C GLY A 242 -5.85 -14.90 2.81
N ASP A 243 -5.02 -13.95 3.25
CA ASP A 243 -4.74 -13.72 4.67
C ASP A 243 -5.99 -13.27 5.43
N VAL A 244 -6.78 -12.34 4.86
CA VAL A 244 -8.02 -11.84 5.50
C VAL A 244 -9.11 -12.91 5.50
N ILE A 245 -9.24 -13.66 4.41
CA ILE A 245 -10.17 -14.81 4.30
C ILE A 245 -9.83 -15.85 5.38
N ALA A 246 -8.54 -16.16 5.55
CA ALA A 246 -8.09 -17.14 6.56
C ALA A 246 -8.26 -16.60 8.00
N ALA A 247 -8.14 -15.31 8.23
CA ALA A 247 -8.39 -14.70 9.54
C ALA A 247 -9.86 -14.77 9.95
N GLY A 248 -10.79 -14.75 8.98
CA GLY A 248 -12.23 -14.87 9.21
C GLY A 248 -12.91 -13.65 9.82
N ALA A 249 -12.16 -12.73 10.42
CA ALA A 249 -12.68 -11.52 11.04
C ALA A 249 -11.73 -10.34 10.85
N VAL A 250 -12.28 -9.15 10.63
CA VAL A 250 -11.58 -7.86 10.57
C VAL A 250 -12.01 -7.02 11.77
N PHE A 251 -11.04 -6.58 12.56
CA PHE A 251 -11.33 -5.73 13.73
C PHE A 251 -11.81 -4.34 13.32
N GLY A 252 -11.10 -3.69 12.38
CA GLY A 252 -11.43 -2.33 11.98
C GLY A 252 -10.92 -1.97 10.59
N GLU A 253 -11.48 -0.89 10.03
CA GLU A 253 -10.87 -0.20 8.90
C GLU A 253 -9.93 0.89 9.43
N LEU A 254 -8.81 1.10 8.75
CA LEU A 254 -7.86 2.15 9.12
C LEU A 254 -8.52 3.54 9.10
N GLY A 255 -9.44 3.77 8.16
CA GLY A 255 -10.23 5.00 8.08
C GLY A 255 -11.12 5.24 9.30
N GLU A 256 -11.67 4.19 9.92
CA GLU A 256 -12.43 4.29 11.18
C GLU A 256 -11.53 4.73 12.34
N VAL A 257 -10.29 4.21 12.40
CA VAL A 257 -9.31 4.62 13.41
C VAL A 257 -8.91 6.08 13.25
N ILE A 258 -8.68 6.52 12.00
CA ILE A 258 -8.35 7.91 11.68
C ILE A 258 -9.50 8.84 12.08
N ALA A 259 -10.75 8.43 11.81
CA ALA A 259 -11.95 9.19 12.15
C ALA A 259 -12.32 9.15 13.65
N GLY A 260 -11.63 8.32 14.45
CA GLY A 260 -11.90 8.17 15.89
C GLY A 260 -13.18 7.36 16.21
N THR A 261 -13.77 6.67 15.21
CA THR A 261 -14.96 5.83 15.40
C THR A 261 -14.64 4.40 15.82
N ARG A 262 -13.37 4.01 15.74
CA ARG A 262 -12.83 2.75 16.24
C ARG A 262 -11.48 2.98 16.90
N PRO A 263 -11.17 2.28 18.02
CA PRO A 263 -9.85 2.38 18.62
C PRO A 263 -8.76 1.81 17.69
N GLY A 264 -7.58 2.41 17.75
CA GLY A 264 -6.36 1.85 17.19
C GLY A 264 -5.73 0.85 18.18
N ARG A 265 -4.43 1.02 18.47
CA ARG A 265 -3.73 0.29 19.54
C ARG A 265 -4.28 0.69 20.89
N GLU A 266 -4.62 -0.28 21.73
CA GLU A 266 -5.20 -0.06 23.07
C GLU A 266 -4.25 -0.47 24.20
N SER A 267 -3.19 -1.27 23.92
CA SER A 267 -2.18 -1.64 24.90
C SER A 267 -0.78 -1.76 24.27
N GLU A 268 0.26 -1.66 25.12
CA GLU A 268 1.65 -1.80 24.69
C GLU A 268 1.99 -3.22 24.22
N ASP A 269 1.33 -4.24 24.75
CA ASP A 269 1.57 -5.64 24.41
C ASP A 269 0.77 -6.12 23.18
N GLU A 270 -0.21 -5.35 22.72
CA GLU A 270 -1.07 -5.73 21.62
C GLU A 270 -0.29 -5.86 20.32
N ILE A 271 -0.47 -6.96 19.59
CA ILE A 271 0.04 -7.11 18.23
C ILE A 271 -1.01 -6.58 17.26
N THR A 272 -0.63 -5.64 16.40
CA THR A 272 -1.53 -5.06 15.39
C THR A 272 -1.07 -5.44 13.99
N LEU A 273 -2.02 -5.72 13.12
CA LEU A 273 -1.80 -6.08 11.72
C LEU A 273 -2.61 -5.16 10.82
N PHE A 274 -1.94 -4.44 9.94
CA PHE A 274 -2.58 -3.76 8.82
C PHE A 274 -2.37 -4.58 7.55
N LYS A 275 -3.45 -5.12 6.97
CA LYS A 275 -3.42 -5.86 5.71
C LYS A 275 -3.97 -4.97 4.59
N SER A 276 -3.09 -4.59 3.67
CA SER A 276 -3.40 -3.76 2.51
C SER A 276 -3.69 -4.62 1.27
N VAL A 277 -4.75 -4.28 0.56
CA VAL A 277 -5.05 -4.75 -0.79
C VAL A 277 -5.04 -3.59 -1.79
N GLY A 278 -5.02 -2.35 -1.28
CA GLY A 278 -5.11 -1.10 -2.03
C GLY A 278 -6.51 -0.83 -2.55
N VAL A 279 -6.97 0.40 -2.42
CA VAL A 279 -8.32 0.83 -2.81
C VAL A 279 -8.29 2.04 -3.73
N ALA A 280 -9.31 2.21 -4.56
CA ALA A 280 -9.33 3.18 -5.65
C ALA A 280 -9.21 4.65 -5.17
N VAL A 281 -9.77 4.97 -4.00
CA VAL A 281 -9.68 6.34 -3.44
C VAL A 281 -8.24 6.79 -3.20
N GLU A 282 -7.33 5.85 -2.88
CA GLU A 282 -5.91 6.13 -2.69
C GLU A 282 -5.25 6.59 -4.00
N ASP A 283 -5.56 5.90 -5.10
CA ASP A 283 -5.00 6.21 -6.41
C ASP A 283 -5.54 7.56 -6.93
N VAL A 284 -6.84 7.81 -6.76
CA VAL A 284 -7.50 9.05 -7.17
C VAL A 284 -7.00 10.24 -6.34
N ALA A 285 -6.86 10.09 -5.02
CA ALA A 285 -6.32 11.14 -4.16
C ALA A 285 -4.84 11.46 -4.49
N SER A 286 -4.04 10.44 -4.77
CA SER A 286 -2.64 10.60 -5.21
C SER A 286 -2.56 11.36 -6.54
N ALA A 287 -3.37 10.94 -7.52
CA ALA A 287 -3.43 11.61 -8.81
C ALA A 287 -3.90 13.07 -8.72
N ALA A 288 -4.82 13.37 -7.79
CA ALA A 288 -5.27 14.74 -7.54
C ALA A 288 -4.15 15.62 -6.95
N LEU A 289 -3.25 15.08 -6.11
CA LEU A 289 -2.05 15.79 -5.66
C LEU A 289 -1.16 16.14 -6.85
N VAL A 290 -0.86 15.15 -7.70
CA VAL A 290 -0.02 15.36 -8.90
C VAL A 290 -0.65 16.37 -9.85
N TYR A 291 -1.96 16.27 -10.11
CA TYR A 291 -2.66 17.20 -10.99
C TYR A 291 -2.62 18.64 -10.49
N ARG A 292 -2.84 18.88 -9.19
CA ARG A 292 -2.72 20.21 -8.59
C ARG A 292 -1.30 20.77 -8.76
N ALA A 293 -0.29 20.00 -8.38
CA ALA A 293 1.11 20.40 -8.49
C ALA A 293 1.53 20.68 -9.95
N ALA A 294 1.02 19.90 -10.92
CA ALA A 294 1.25 20.13 -12.35
C ALA A 294 0.62 21.44 -12.82
N SER A 295 -0.62 21.71 -12.39
CA SER A 295 -1.33 22.94 -12.73
C SER A 295 -0.61 24.18 -12.17
N ASP A 296 -0.14 24.11 -10.93
CA ASP A 296 0.57 25.21 -10.26
C ASP A 296 1.95 25.45 -10.89
N SER A 297 2.60 24.41 -11.40
CA SER A 297 3.92 24.52 -12.07
C SER A 297 3.87 24.94 -13.53
N GLY A 298 2.68 25.06 -14.12
CA GLY A 298 2.50 25.42 -15.52
C GLY A 298 2.89 24.27 -16.49
N GLU A 299 2.76 23.02 -16.08
CA GLU A 299 3.01 21.86 -16.95
C GLU A 299 2.05 21.87 -18.15
N THR A 300 2.59 21.79 -19.37
CA THR A 300 1.83 22.07 -20.61
C THR A 300 1.73 20.87 -21.56
N ARG A 301 2.23 19.68 -21.20
CA ARG A 301 2.07 18.51 -22.05
C ARG A 301 0.60 18.12 -22.13
N THR A 302 -0.05 18.41 -23.25
CA THR A 302 -1.49 18.16 -23.44
C THR A 302 -1.74 17.24 -24.61
N ALA A 303 -2.84 16.47 -24.53
CA ALA A 303 -3.44 15.80 -25.66
C ALA A 303 -4.84 16.40 -25.92
N VAL A 304 -5.22 16.55 -27.19
CA VAL A 304 -6.57 16.86 -27.62
C VAL A 304 -7.26 15.52 -27.86
N LEU A 305 -8.41 15.32 -27.24
CA LEU A 305 -9.25 14.12 -27.44
C LEU A 305 -10.37 14.45 -28.42
#